data_56489e4d10eb490ecd1264d60cd52045
#
_entry.id   56489e4d10eb490ecd1264d60cd52045
#
_cell.length_a   1.000
_cell.length_b   1.000
_cell.length_c   1.000
_cell.angle_alpha   90.00
_cell.angle_beta   90.00
_cell.angle_gamma   90.00
#
_symmetry.space_group_name_H-M   'P 1'
#
loop_
_entity.id
_entity.type
_entity.pdbx_description
1 polymer ?
#
loop_
_entity_poly.entity_id
_entity_poly.type
_entity_poly.pdbx_seq_one_letter_code
_entity_poly.pdbx_strand_id
1 'polypeptide(L)'
;MNKLQLILLSILLPILLGSCRTLAPQYDYQELARASIRLGMDIDLKDNQDLYIEASHWIGVPYRNGGTSKRGTDCSGLTSSIYKNVYRKKLERSAEEQRKKDCHKVKKSKLREGDLVFFHNGRKKKKATHVGLYLKNGKFIHASTSRGVIISRLNEDYWQRHWLSGGRP
;
A
#
# COMPACT_ATOMS: atom_id res chain seq x y z
N MET A 1 -50.40 -36.49 -9.57
CA MET A 1 -49.77 -35.12 -9.57
C MET A 1 -50.68 -34.24 -10.43
N ASN A 2 -51.31 -33.23 -9.84
CA ASN A 2 -52.27 -32.39 -10.55
C ASN A 2 -51.52 -31.36 -11.46
N LYS A 3 -52.12 -31.05 -12.62
CA LYS A 3 -51.55 -30.06 -13.57
C LYS A 3 -51.06 -28.76 -12.90
N LEU A 4 -51.74 -28.34 -11.83
CA LEU A 4 -51.39 -27.17 -11.02
C LEU A 4 -50.05 -27.35 -10.25
N GLN A 5 -49.78 -28.55 -9.74
CA GLN A 5 -48.51 -28.88 -9.08
C GLN A 5 -47.30 -28.88 -10.04
N LEU A 6 -47.52 -29.35 -11.28
CA LEU A 6 -46.50 -29.33 -12.32
C LEU A 6 -46.16 -27.88 -12.75
N ILE A 7 -47.17 -27.01 -12.85
CA ILE A 7 -46.99 -25.61 -13.19
C ILE A 7 -46.23 -24.87 -12.07
N LEU A 8 -46.58 -25.10 -10.80
CA LEU A 8 -45.88 -24.55 -9.65
C LEU A 8 -44.42 -25.02 -9.57
N LEU A 9 -44.14 -26.27 -9.89
CA LEU A 9 -42.78 -26.84 -9.90
C LEU A 9 -41.93 -26.23 -11.05
N SER A 10 -42.54 -25.95 -12.22
CA SER A 10 -41.86 -25.38 -13.36
C SER A 10 -41.54 -23.85 -13.18
N ILE A 11 -42.28 -23.15 -12.33
CA ILE A 11 -42.03 -21.75 -12.01
C ILE A 11 -40.99 -21.59 -10.89
N LEU A 12 -40.93 -22.59 -9.94
CA LEU A 12 -39.98 -22.53 -8.82
C LEU A 12 -38.55 -22.88 -9.23
N LEU A 13 -38.37 -23.72 -10.26
CA LEU A 13 -37.06 -24.23 -10.72
C LEU A 13 -36.13 -23.11 -11.26
N PRO A 14 -36.57 -22.13 -12.05
CA PRO A 14 -35.69 -21.05 -12.52
C PRO A 14 -35.31 -20.02 -11.42
N ILE A 15 -36.07 -19.96 -10.29
CA ILE A 15 -35.75 -19.03 -9.21
C ILE A 15 -34.57 -19.52 -8.37
N LEU A 16 -34.33 -20.84 -8.31
CA LEU A 16 -33.20 -21.45 -7.61
C LEU A 16 -31.86 -21.39 -8.38
N LEU A 17 -31.90 -21.03 -9.66
CA LEU A 17 -30.72 -20.82 -10.50
C LEU A 17 -30.24 -19.36 -10.53
N GLY A 18 -30.79 -18.50 -9.68
CA GLY A 18 -30.26 -17.20 -9.38
C GLY A 18 -28.88 -17.32 -8.72
N SER A 19 -27.90 -17.69 -9.52
CA SER A 19 -26.48 -17.70 -9.15
C SER A 19 -26.14 -16.32 -8.60
N CYS A 20 -25.86 -16.23 -7.30
CA CYS A 20 -25.10 -15.10 -6.75
C CYS A 20 -23.78 -15.02 -7.55
N ARG A 21 -23.79 -14.26 -8.62
CA ARG A 21 -22.54 -13.78 -9.22
C ARG A 21 -21.92 -12.84 -8.19
N THR A 22 -21.13 -13.37 -7.29
CA THR A 22 -20.07 -12.60 -6.65
C THR A 22 -19.21 -12.10 -7.79
N LEU A 23 -19.41 -10.83 -8.16
CA LEU A 23 -18.48 -10.17 -9.06
C LEU A 23 -17.14 -10.18 -8.34
N ALA A 24 -16.27 -11.14 -8.71
CA ALA A 24 -14.87 -11.06 -8.33
C ALA A 24 -14.37 -9.66 -8.73
N PRO A 25 -13.62 -8.96 -7.88
CA PRO A 25 -13.08 -7.67 -8.25
C PRO A 25 -12.37 -7.82 -9.58
N GLN A 26 -12.91 -7.14 -10.61
CA GLN A 26 -12.34 -7.18 -11.95
C GLN A 26 -11.16 -6.23 -11.96
N TYR A 27 -9.99 -6.74 -11.53
CA TYR A 27 -8.75 -5.98 -11.64
C TYR A 27 -8.39 -5.80 -13.11
N ASP A 28 -7.99 -4.58 -13.46
CA ASP A 28 -7.37 -4.33 -14.75
C ASP A 28 -5.95 -4.95 -14.74
N TYR A 29 -5.84 -6.16 -15.30
CA TYR A 29 -4.56 -6.86 -15.40
C TYR A 29 -3.50 -6.05 -16.14
N GLN A 30 -3.88 -5.16 -17.03
CA GLN A 30 -2.95 -4.28 -17.73
C GLN A 30 -2.38 -3.23 -16.76
N GLU A 31 -3.23 -2.66 -15.89
CA GLU A 31 -2.78 -1.70 -14.89
C GLU A 31 -1.85 -2.38 -13.87
N LEU A 32 -2.18 -3.60 -13.44
CA LEU A 32 -1.34 -4.39 -12.55
C LEU A 32 0.02 -4.73 -13.16
N ALA A 33 0.06 -5.11 -14.44
CA ALA A 33 1.31 -5.35 -15.17
C ALA A 33 2.15 -4.08 -15.29
N ARG A 34 1.54 -2.93 -15.56
CA ARG A 34 2.23 -1.63 -15.57
C ARG A 34 2.79 -1.27 -14.18
N ALA A 35 2.03 -1.54 -13.11
CA ALA A 35 2.48 -1.33 -11.75
C ALA A 35 3.70 -2.20 -11.42
N SER A 36 3.66 -3.49 -11.79
CA SER A 36 4.77 -4.44 -11.64
C SER A 36 6.05 -3.93 -12.29
N ILE A 37 5.96 -3.47 -13.55
CA ILE A 37 7.10 -2.90 -14.30
C ILE A 37 7.64 -1.63 -13.59
N ARG A 38 6.76 -0.67 -13.22
CA ARG A 38 7.18 0.58 -12.58
C ARG A 38 7.84 0.38 -11.23
N LEU A 39 7.34 -0.58 -10.45
CA LEU A 39 7.87 -0.89 -9.12
C LEU A 39 9.08 -1.83 -9.17
N GLY A 40 9.36 -2.46 -10.33
CA GLY A 40 10.42 -3.44 -10.51
C GLY A 40 10.24 -4.65 -9.60
N MET A 41 9.00 -5.16 -9.48
CA MET A 41 8.68 -6.34 -8.67
C MET A 41 7.42 -7.05 -9.18
N ASP A 42 7.39 -8.37 -9.01
CA ASP A 42 6.20 -9.15 -9.31
C ASP A 42 5.10 -8.88 -8.28
N ILE A 43 3.87 -8.77 -8.75
CA ILE A 43 2.69 -8.57 -7.93
C ILE A 43 1.81 -9.81 -8.10
N ASP A 44 1.61 -10.54 -6.99
CA ASP A 44 0.82 -11.75 -6.97
C ASP A 44 -0.68 -11.41 -6.78
N LEU A 45 -1.57 -12.33 -7.19
CA LEU A 45 -3.01 -12.15 -7.01
C LEU A 45 -3.44 -12.04 -5.53
N LYS A 46 -2.63 -12.61 -4.61
CA LYS A 46 -2.85 -12.54 -3.16
C LYS A 46 -2.34 -11.24 -2.51
N ASP A 47 -1.53 -10.45 -3.23
CA ASP A 47 -1.04 -9.18 -2.74
C ASP A 47 -2.17 -8.13 -2.73
N ASN A 48 -2.02 -7.06 -1.96
CA ASN A 48 -2.94 -5.93 -1.99
C ASN A 48 -2.74 -5.12 -3.28
N GLN A 49 -3.42 -5.52 -4.35
CA GLN A 49 -3.24 -4.96 -5.69
C GLN A 49 -3.46 -3.45 -5.73
N ASP A 50 -4.47 -2.93 -5.00
CA ASP A 50 -4.74 -1.49 -4.90
C ASP A 50 -3.54 -0.72 -4.34
N LEU A 51 -2.85 -1.31 -3.36
CA LEU A 51 -1.64 -0.72 -2.79
C LEU A 51 -0.53 -0.60 -3.82
N TYR A 52 -0.27 -1.65 -4.58
CA TYR A 52 0.81 -1.65 -5.58
C TYR A 52 0.49 -0.74 -6.76
N ILE A 53 -0.76 -0.74 -7.24
CA ILE A 53 -1.21 0.15 -8.29
C ILE A 53 -1.04 1.60 -7.84
N GLU A 54 -1.59 1.97 -6.67
CA GLU A 54 -1.45 3.33 -6.14
C GLU A 54 0.02 3.71 -5.92
N ALA A 55 0.83 2.84 -5.31
CA ALA A 55 2.26 3.08 -5.11
C ALA A 55 2.99 3.31 -6.44
N SER A 56 2.66 2.54 -7.49
CA SER A 56 3.27 2.68 -8.82
C SER A 56 3.05 4.05 -9.44
N HIS A 57 1.90 4.66 -9.18
CA HIS A 57 1.56 5.99 -9.68
C HIS A 57 2.38 7.12 -9.04
N TRP A 58 3.09 6.83 -7.96
CA TRP A 58 3.97 7.80 -7.29
C TRP A 58 5.41 7.74 -7.76
N ILE A 59 5.85 6.68 -8.41
CA ILE A 59 7.24 6.55 -8.88
C ILE A 59 7.63 7.74 -9.75
N GLY A 60 8.79 8.35 -9.43
CA GLY A 60 9.32 9.51 -10.15
C GLY A 60 8.72 10.87 -9.75
N VAL A 61 7.70 10.91 -8.90
CA VAL A 61 7.19 12.19 -8.37
C VAL A 61 8.31 12.94 -7.64
N PRO A 62 8.57 14.22 -7.96
CA PRO A 62 9.68 14.97 -7.38
C PRO A 62 9.50 15.20 -5.87
N TYR A 63 10.63 15.30 -5.16
CA TYR A 63 10.60 15.67 -3.75
C TYR A 63 10.19 17.13 -3.58
N ARG A 64 9.26 17.38 -2.68
CA ARG A 64 8.89 18.73 -2.25
C ARG A 64 8.58 18.71 -0.76
N ASN A 65 9.35 19.48 0.01
CA ASN A 65 9.10 19.60 1.45
C ASN A 65 7.68 20.14 1.70
N GLY A 66 6.92 19.50 2.58
CA GLY A 66 5.52 19.83 2.83
C GLY A 66 4.54 19.38 1.73
N GLY A 67 5.03 18.79 0.63
CA GLY A 67 4.19 18.35 -0.48
C GLY A 67 3.38 17.09 -0.17
N THR A 68 2.20 16.97 -0.81
CA THR A 68 1.26 15.85 -0.65
C THR A 68 0.57 15.48 -1.97
N SER A 69 1.14 15.84 -3.11
CA SER A 69 0.52 15.66 -4.42
C SER A 69 1.49 15.11 -5.46
N LYS A 70 0.98 14.71 -6.62
CA LYS A 70 1.78 14.26 -7.77
C LYS A 70 2.67 15.38 -8.37
N ARG A 71 2.46 16.65 -8.01
CA ARG A 71 3.35 17.78 -8.37
C ARG A 71 4.56 17.88 -7.45
N GLY A 72 4.61 17.10 -6.39
CA GLY A 72 5.70 17.02 -5.43
C GLY A 72 5.22 16.56 -4.07
N THR A 73 6.01 15.69 -3.44
CA THR A 73 5.69 15.10 -2.13
C THR A 73 6.93 14.98 -1.26
N ASP A 74 6.76 15.01 0.07
CA ASP A 74 7.77 14.55 1.01
C ASP A 74 7.45 13.12 1.49
N CYS A 75 8.30 12.58 2.35
CA CYS A 75 8.20 11.19 2.79
C CYS A 75 6.88 10.87 3.51
N SER A 76 6.45 11.71 4.44
CA SER A 76 5.21 11.53 5.19
C SER A 76 3.97 11.95 4.38
N GLY A 77 4.11 12.89 3.46
CA GLY A 77 3.07 13.24 2.49
C GLY A 77 2.75 12.09 1.54
N LEU A 78 3.78 11.37 1.08
CA LEU A 78 3.63 10.18 0.25
C LEU A 78 2.84 9.09 0.99
N THR A 79 3.29 8.71 2.20
CA THR A 79 2.64 7.66 3.00
C THR A 79 1.19 8.02 3.35
N SER A 80 0.93 9.28 3.75
CA SER A 80 -0.43 9.77 4.04
C SER A 80 -1.33 9.71 2.81
N SER A 81 -0.81 10.07 1.63
CA SER A 81 -1.59 10.05 0.39
C SER A 81 -1.96 8.64 -0.04
N ILE A 82 -1.00 7.70 0.00
CA ILE A 82 -1.26 6.29 -0.31
C ILE A 82 -2.27 5.71 0.69
N TYR A 83 -2.09 5.96 1.99
CA TYR A 83 -3.01 5.46 3.01
C TYR A 83 -4.43 6.00 2.86
N LYS A 84 -4.57 7.28 2.54
CA LYS A 84 -5.86 7.89 2.25
C LYS A 84 -6.57 7.23 1.06
N ASN A 85 -5.83 6.96 -0.02
CA ASN A 85 -6.40 6.44 -1.26
C ASN A 85 -6.75 4.95 -1.15
N VAL A 86 -5.85 4.14 -0.57
CA VAL A 86 -6.00 2.68 -0.49
C VAL A 86 -6.83 2.24 0.71
N TYR A 87 -6.50 2.76 1.90
CA TYR A 87 -7.09 2.29 3.16
C TYR A 87 -8.17 3.22 3.72
N ARG A 88 -8.44 4.36 3.05
CA ARG A 88 -9.36 5.40 3.52
C ARG A 88 -8.99 5.92 4.92
N LYS A 89 -7.74 5.77 5.30
CA LYS A 89 -7.21 6.17 6.60
C LYS A 89 -6.35 7.42 6.48
N LYS A 90 -6.61 8.41 7.33
CA LYS A 90 -5.79 9.62 7.47
C LYS A 90 -4.63 9.33 8.41
N LEU A 91 -3.42 9.68 8.02
CA LEU A 91 -2.22 9.64 8.86
C LEU A 91 -1.79 11.05 9.24
N GLU A 92 -1.05 11.15 10.34
CA GLU A 92 -0.42 12.38 10.80
C GLU A 92 0.56 12.94 9.76
N ARG A 93 0.83 14.26 9.85
CA ARG A 93 1.59 14.94 8.81
C ARG A 93 3.09 14.69 8.84
N SER A 94 3.66 14.38 9.99
CA SER A 94 5.11 14.16 10.11
C SER A 94 5.46 12.70 10.36
N ALA A 95 6.65 12.26 9.90
CA ALA A 95 7.13 10.89 10.08
C ALA A 95 7.15 10.46 11.57
N GLU A 96 7.53 11.36 12.48
CA GLU A 96 7.57 11.04 13.90
C GLU A 96 6.17 10.94 14.51
N GLU A 97 5.23 11.75 14.08
CA GLU A 97 3.85 11.65 14.55
C GLU A 97 3.17 10.40 13.99
N GLN A 98 3.38 10.07 12.72
CA GLN A 98 2.92 8.79 12.15
C GLN A 98 3.44 7.60 12.98
N ARG A 99 4.73 7.62 13.34
CA ARG A 99 5.33 6.57 14.17
C ARG A 99 4.70 6.46 15.55
N LYS A 100 4.40 7.58 16.19
CA LYS A 100 3.96 7.63 17.59
C LYS A 100 2.45 7.52 17.77
N LYS A 101 1.67 8.13 16.88
CA LYS A 101 0.23 8.26 17.03
C LYS A 101 -0.55 7.30 16.15
N ASP A 102 -0.05 7.04 14.92
CA ASP A 102 -0.79 6.24 13.97
C ASP A 102 -0.45 4.75 14.01
N CYS A 103 0.72 4.39 14.57
CA CYS A 103 1.26 3.03 14.46
C CYS A 103 1.50 2.35 15.80
N HIS A 104 1.20 1.05 15.85
CA HIS A 104 1.83 0.17 16.80
C HIS A 104 3.14 -0.41 16.23
N LYS A 105 4.14 -0.62 17.12
CA LYS A 105 5.48 -1.04 16.71
C LYS A 105 5.50 -2.46 16.13
N VAL A 106 6.19 -2.64 15.02
CA VAL A 106 6.38 -3.94 14.36
C VAL A 106 7.88 -4.27 14.26
N LYS A 107 8.24 -5.52 14.54
CA LYS A 107 9.61 -6.02 14.35
C LYS A 107 9.93 -6.10 12.85
N LYS A 108 11.19 -5.83 12.44
CA LYS A 108 11.63 -5.87 11.04
C LYS A 108 11.30 -7.21 10.36
N SER A 109 11.42 -8.33 11.07
CA SER A 109 11.10 -9.68 10.58
C SER A 109 9.61 -9.99 10.47
N LYS A 110 8.72 -9.09 10.95
CA LYS A 110 7.26 -9.24 10.94
C LYS A 110 6.57 -8.20 10.08
N LEU A 111 7.35 -7.47 9.27
CA LEU A 111 6.82 -6.52 8.31
C LEU A 111 5.94 -7.21 7.27
N ARG A 112 4.84 -6.55 6.93
CA ARG A 112 3.90 -6.92 5.88
C ARG A 112 3.67 -5.72 4.96
N GLU A 113 3.19 -5.95 3.76
CA GLU A 113 2.77 -4.88 2.85
C GLU A 113 1.83 -3.89 3.56
N GLY A 114 2.01 -2.62 3.27
CA GLY A 114 1.30 -1.53 3.96
C GLY A 114 1.94 -1.05 5.26
N ASP A 115 2.80 -1.83 5.94
CA ASP A 115 3.50 -1.33 7.12
C ASP A 115 4.38 -0.12 6.80
N LEU A 116 4.52 0.80 7.73
CA LEU A 116 5.44 1.92 7.62
C LEU A 116 6.81 1.54 8.16
N VAL A 117 7.86 2.03 7.51
CA VAL A 117 9.25 1.84 7.92
C VAL A 117 9.87 3.19 8.24
N PHE A 118 10.40 3.33 9.44
CA PHE A 118 10.89 4.59 9.98
C PHE A 118 12.40 4.59 10.14
N PHE A 119 13.01 5.72 9.80
CA PHE A 119 14.45 5.90 9.85
C PHE A 119 14.82 7.22 10.54
N HIS A 120 16.02 7.26 11.10
CA HIS A 120 16.62 8.48 11.65
C HIS A 120 17.71 9.03 10.71
N ASN A 121 18.13 10.28 10.92
CA ASN A 121 19.18 10.95 10.11
C ASN A 121 20.59 10.86 10.72
N GLY A 122 20.83 9.94 11.65
CA GLY A 122 22.10 9.82 12.35
C GLY A 122 22.24 10.77 13.55
N ARG A 123 21.81 12.02 13.42
CA ARG A 123 21.87 13.02 14.52
C ARG A 123 20.81 12.80 15.59
N LYS A 124 19.56 12.52 15.18
CA LYS A 124 18.41 12.30 16.07
C LYS A 124 18.04 10.81 16.11
N LYS A 125 18.91 9.98 16.69
CA LYS A 125 18.78 8.50 16.65
C LYS A 125 17.50 7.93 17.27
N LYS A 126 16.77 8.70 18.10
CA LYS A 126 15.51 8.27 18.73
C LYS A 126 14.25 8.82 18.05
N LYS A 127 14.39 9.66 17.02
CA LYS A 127 13.28 10.33 16.33
C LYS A 127 13.22 9.91 14.86
N ALA A 128 12.02 9.59 14.37
CA ALA A 128 11.83 9.37 12.94
C ALA A 128 11.94 10.69 12.17
N THR A 129 12.91 10.75 11.27
CA THR A 129 13.12 11.89 10.37
C THR A 129 12.79 11.54 8.94
N HIS A 130 12.56 10.24 8.68
CA HIS A 130 12.15 9.73 7.38
C HIS A 130 11.21 8.54 7.55
N VAL A 131 10.31 8.36 6.59
CA VAL A 131 9.35 7.26 6.54
C VAL A 131 9.22 6.76 5.10
N GLY A 132 9.02 5.46 4.96
CA GLY A 132 8.61 4.81 3.73
C GLY A 132 7.48 3.84 3.99
N LEU A 133 6.87 3.34 2.94
CA LEU A 133 5.82 2.33 2.99
C LEU A 133 6.38 1.02 2.48
N TYR A 134 6.34 0.01 3.33
CA TYR A 134 6.83 -1.33 3.01
C TYR A 134 5.90 -2.02 2.02
N LEU A 135 6.49 -2.63 1.03
CA LEU A 135 5.80 -3.44 0.03
C LEU A 135 6.00 -4.93 0.32
N LYS A 136 6.96 -5.57 -0.32
CA LYS A 136 7.34 -6.96 -0.04
C LYS A 136 8.82 -7.22 -0.30
N ASN A 137 9.33 -8.35 0.16
CA ASN A 137 10.69 -8.84 -0.10
C ASN A 137 11.78 -7.82 0.27
N GLY A 138 11.57 -7.10 1.39
CA GLY A 138 12.50 -6.08 1.87
C GLY A 138 12.46 -4.76 1.10
N LYS A 139 11.58 -4.60 0.11
CA LYS A 139 11.42 -3.38 -0.67
C LYS A 139 10.41 -2.44 -0.03
N PHE A 140 10.66 -1.13 -0.14
CA PHE A 140 9.75 -0.08 0.32
C PHE A 140 9.80 1.13 -0.61
N ILE A 141 8.70 1.84 -0.72
CA ILE A 141 8.59 3.09 -1.47
C ILE A 141 8.76 4.28 -0.53
N HIS A 142 9.52 5.29 -0.96
CA HIS A 142 9.73 6.52 -0.19
C HIS A 142 10.07 7.70 -1.10
N ALA A 143 9.92 8.93 -0.58
CA ALA A 143 10.34 10.15 -1.28
C ALA A 143 11.79 10.51 -0.92
N SER A 144 12.72 10.28 -1.84
CA SER A 144 14.13 10.67 -1.73
C SER A 144 14.26 12.16 -2.05
N THR A 145 15.04 12.90 -1.26
CA THR A 145 15.29 14.34 -1.47
C THR A 145 15.98 14.65 -2.79
N SER A 146 16.80 13.72 -3.31
CA SER A 146 17.58 13.91 -4.54
C SER A 146 17.02 13.21 -5.77
N ARG A 147 16.19 12.16 -5.58
CA ARG A 147 15.70 11.31 -6.68
C ARG A 147 14.17 11.28 -6.81
N GLY A 148 13.45 12.01 -5.95
CA GLY A 148 12.00 11.91 -5.88
C GLY A 148 11.54 10.57 -5.32
N VAL A 149 10.35 10.14 -5.70
CA VAL A 149 9.76 8.87 -5.20
C VAL A 149 10.38 7.68 -5.90
N ILE A 150 10.96 6.79 -5.12
CA ILE A 150 11.68 5.60 -5.57
C ILE A 150 11.41 4.39 -4.69
N ILE A 151 11.81 3.22 -5.17
CA ILE A 151 11.91 1.99 -4.39
C ILE A 151 13.34 1.85 -3.85
N SER A 152 13.48 1.46 -2.59
CA SER A 152 14.74 1.06 -1.95
C SER A 152 14.56 -0.27 -1.22
N ARG A 153 15.69 -0.86 -0.76
CA ARG A 153 15.71 -2.13 -0.03
C ARG A 153 16.19 -1.94 1.40
N LEU A 154 15.53 -2.59 2.36
CA LEU A 154 15.90 -2.54 3.77
C LEU A 154 17.27 -3.16 4.11
N ASN A 155 17.85 -3.91 3.17
CA ASN A 155 19.18 -4.51 3.30
C ASN A 155 20.30 -3.63 2.71
N GLU A 156 20.01 -2.48 2.13
CA GLU A 156 21.02 -1.50 1.75
C GLU A 156 21.66 -0.90 3.01
N ASP A 157 22.99 -0.73 3.00
CA ASP A 157 23.79 -0.28 4.14
C ASP A 157 23.28 1.01 4.77
N TYR A 158 22.87 1.96 3.94
CA TYR A 158 22.31 3.22 4.42
C TYR A 158 21.06 2.98 5.28
N TRP A 159 20.12 2.18 4.81
CA TRP A 159 18.86 1.92 5.51
C TRP A 159 19.04 1.02 6.73
N GLN A 160 20.02 0.11 6.72
CA GLN A 160 20.36 -0.69 7.89
C GLN A 160 20.88 0.20 9.02
N ARG A 161 21.82 1.10 8.73
CA ARG A 161 22.42 2.02 9.72
C ARG A 161 21.43 3.05 10.28
N HIS A 162 20.43 3.41 9.50
CA HIS A 162 19.44 4.43 9.89
C HIS A 162 18.09 3.85 10.33
N TRP A 163 17.97 2.55 10.42
CA TRP A 163 16.76 1.87 10.85
C TRP A 163 16.34 2.29 12.27
N LEU A 164 15.06 2.67 12.44
CA LEU A 164 14.49 3.02 13.74
C LEU A 164 13.45 1.99 14.20
N SER A 165 12.41 1.76 13.40
CA SER A 165 11.36 0.79 13.68
C SER A 165 10.49 0.52 12.45
N GLY A 166 9.76 -0.60 12.47
CA GLY A 166 8.53 -0.74 11.70
C GLY A 166 7.34 -0.25 12.51
N GLY A 167 6.25 0.07 11.83
CA GLY A 167 4.98 0.45 12.43
C GLY A 167 3.81 0.03 11.54
N ARG A 168 2.74 -0.45 12.18
CA ARG A 168 1.49 -0.82 11.50
C ARG A 168 0.41 0.15 11.91
N PRO A 169 -0.09 0.97 10.97
CA PRO A 169 -1.18 1.89 11.22
C PRO A 169 -2.54 1.23 11.45
#